data_107f4ac88545e40c0429c4ff69a73aa6
#
_entry.id   107f4ac88545e40c0429c4ff69a73aa6
#
_cell.length_a   1.000
_cell.length_b   1.000
_cell.length_c   1.000
_cell.angle_alpha   90.00
_cell.angle_beta   90.00
_cell.angle_gamma   90.00
#
_symmetry.space_group_name_H-M   'P 1'
#
loop_
_entity.id
_entity.type
_entity.pdbx_description
1 polymer ?
#
loop_
_entity_poly.entity_id
_entity_poly.type
_entity_poly.pdbx_seq_one_letter_code
_entity_poly.pdbx_strand_id
1 'polypeptide(L)'
;MKKILFVCTGNTCRSCMAEAIFNKLCNIDGLYSRSAGISVVTNSITSPESVDVVKRYIDVDISSRKAVQITHSMLNDSSLILTMTQYIKDMLTDSFQDFKNKIYTLREIASLKGDIADPFGRSIDVYELTYKQIEASILLL
;
A
#
# COMPACT_ATOMS: atom_id res chain seq x y z
N MET A 1 -9.12 -15.30 -9.64
CA MET A 1 -7.92 -14.64 -9.11
C MET A 1 -8.28 -13.70 -7.98
N LYS A 2 -7.59 -13.77 -6.86
CA LYS A 2 -7.83 -12.87 -5.73
C LYS A 2 -6.81 -11.74 -5.72
N LYS A 3 -7.28 -10.54 -5.41
CA LYS A 3 -6.45 -9.35 -5.44
C LYS A 3 -6.59 -8.56 -4.14
N ILE A 4 -5.45 -8.19 -3.56
CA ILE A 4 -5.38 -7.27 -2.43
C ILE A 4 -5.00 -5.90 -2.97
N LEU A 5 -5.70 -4.87 -2.53
CA LEU A 5 -5.43 -3.48 -2.91
C LEU A 5 -4.87 -2.74 -1.70
N PHE A 6 -3.64 -2.26 -1.80
CA PHE A 6 -3.03 -1.40 -0.79
C PHE A 6 -3.28 0.06 -1.14
N VAL A 7 -3.72 0.85 -0.17
CA VAL A 7 -4.13 2.25 -0.40
C VAL A 7 -3.41 3.19 0.54
N CYS A 8 -2.80 4.23 -0.01
CA CYS A 8 -2.26 5.35 0.74
C CYS A 8 -2.76 6.66 0.12
N THR A 9 -2.15 7.80 0.47
CA THR A 9 -2.60 9.09 -0.04
C THR A 9 -2.22 9.29 -1.51
N GLY A 10 -0.91 9.35 -1.80
CA GLY A 10 -0.41 9.71 -3.13
C GLY A 10 0.06 8.55 -3.99
N ASN A 11 0.10 7.34 -3.45
CA ASN A 11 0.58 6.13 -4.15
C ASN A 11 2.00 6.26 -4.71
N THR A 12 2.87 6.92 -3.94
CA THR A 12 4.29 7.08 -4.32
C THR A 12 5.25 6.50 -3.29
N CYS A 13 4.78 6.17 -2.09
CA CYS A 13 5.62 5.66 -1.00
C CYS A 13 5.07 4.37 -0.40
N ARG A 14 4.18 4.49 0.59
CA ARG A 14 3.76 3.36 1.44
C ARG A 14 3.08 2.23 0.67
N SER A 15 2.07 2.55 -0.13
CA SER A 15 1.32 1.52 -0.87
C SER A 15 2.15 0.87 -1.97
N CYS A 16 3.08 1.62 -2.59
CA CYS A 16 4.02 1.07 -3.56
C CYS A 16 4.94 0.03 -2.93
N MET A 17 5.46 0.35 -1.75
CA MET A 17 6.31 -0.58 -1.01
C MET A 17 5.53 -1.82 -0.60
N ALA A 18 4.31 -1.64 -0.10
CA ALA A 18 3.45 -2.76 0.31
C ALA A 18 3.16 -3.70 -0.86
N GLU A 19 2.80 -3.16 -2.01
CA GLU A 19 2.56 -3.95 -3.22
C GLU A 19 3.78 -4.79 -3.59
N ALA A 20 4.95 -4.17 -3.63
CA ALA A 20 6.20 -4.85 -3.99
C ALA A 20 6.55 -5.96 -2.98
N ILE A 21 6.44 -5.66 -1.69
CA ILE A 21 6.73 -6.63 -0.62
C ILE A 21 5.79 -7.82 -0.71
N PHE A 22 4.48 -7.56 -0.81
CA PHE A 22 3.48 -8.62 -0.86
C PHE A 22 3.70 -9.53 -2.06
N ASN A 23 3.89 -8.95 -3.25
CA ASN A 23 4.06 -9.73 -4.47
C ASN A 23 5.37 -10.52 -4.48
N LYS A 24 6.41 -10.03 -3.80
CA LYS A 24 7.68 -10.75 -3.67
C LYS A 24 7.57 -11.92 -2.70
N LEU A 25 6.87 -11.74 -1.58
CA LEU A 25 6.79 -12.74 -0.52
C LEU A 25 5.67 -13.76 -0.72
N CYS A 26 4.62 -13.39 -1.44
CA CYS A 26 3.46 -14.26 -1.64
C CYS A 26 3.80 -15.36 -2.63
N ASN A 27 3.60 -16.63 -2.20
CA ASN A 27 3.80 -17.79 -3.03
C ASN A 27 2.51 -18.57 -3.30
N ILE A 28 1.36 -17.94 -3.08
CA ILE A 28 0.05 -18.54 -3.30
C ILE A 28 -0.40 -18.19 -4.72
N ASP A 29 -0.64 -19.25 -5.53
CA ASP A 29 -1.09 -19.07 -6.92
C ASP A 29 -2.44 -18.35 -6.96
N GLY A 30 -2.56 -17.38 -7.87
CA GLY A 30 -3.78 -16.62 -8.05
C GLY A 30 -4.02 -15.50 -7.03
N LEU A 31 -3.09 -15.30 -6.10
CA LEU A 31 -3.17 -14.21 -5.11
C LEU A 31 -2.05 -13.20 -5.39
N TYR A 32 -2.42 -11.95 -5.62
CA TYR A 32 -1.48 -10.87 -5.90
C TYR A 32 -2.01 -9.54 -5.37
N SER A 33 -1.18 -8.51 -5.35
CA SER A 33 -1.59 -7.19 -4.91
C SER A 33 -1.37 -6.12 -5.98
N ARG A 34 -2.13 -5.05 -5.81
CA ARG A 34 -2.00 -3.78 -6.53
C ARG A 34 -2.01 -2.67 -5.49
N SER A 35 -1.75 -1.45 -5.91
CA SER A 35 -1.84 -0.30 -5.02
C SER A 35 -2.39 0.92 -5.73
N ALA A 36 -2.97 1.84 -4.95
CA ALA A 36 -3.57 3.07 -5.44
C ALA A 36 -3.53 4.14 -4.36
N GLY A 37 -3.82 5.38 -4.74
CA GLY A 37 -3.91 6.50 -3.82
C GLY A 37 -5.27 7.16 -3.85
N ILE A 38 -5.66 7.76 -2.75
CA ILE A 38 -6.93 8.48 -2.64
C ILE A 38 -6.85 9.90 -3.26
N SER A 39 -5.65 10.45 -3.37
CA SER A 39 -5.43 11.79 -3.89
C SER A 39 -4.09 11.83 -4.65
N VAL A 40 -4.09 11.32 -5.86
CA VAL A 40 -2.88 11.17 -6.68
C VAL A 40 -2.60 12.44 -7.49
N VAL A 41 -1.35 12.88 -7.47
CA VAL A 41 -0.89 13.95 -8.37
C VAL A 41 -0.63 13.34 -9.75
N THR A 42 -1.23 13.92 -10.77
CA THR A 42 -1.12 13.44 -12.17
C THR A 42 0.35 13.28 -12.57
N ASN A 43 0.68 12.13 -13.17
CA ASN A 43 2.02 11.79 -13.66
C ASN A 43 3.08 11.60 -12.57
N SER A 44 2.70 11.53 -11.29
CA SER A 44 3.68 11.23 -10.24
C SER A 44 4.13 9.77 -10.33
N ILE A 45 5.37 9.54 -9.91
CA ILE A 45 6.00 8.20 -9.91
C ILE A 45 6.48 7.88 -8.51
N THR A 46 6.88 6.62 -8.30
CA THR A 46 7.42 6.16 -7.01
C THR A 46 8.56 7.07 -6.56
N SER A 47 8.56 7.45 -5.28
CA SER A 47 9.60 8.31 -4.72
C SER A 47 10.97 7.62 -4.80
N PRO A 48 12.06 8.40 -5.02
CA PRO A 48 13.41 7.81 -5.10
C PRO A 48 13.80 7.01 -3.87
N GLU A 49 13.39 7.45 -2.68
CA GLU A 49 13.69 6.77 -1.42
C GLU A 49 12.98 5.42 -1.34
N SER A 50 11.73 5.33 -1.81
CA SER A 50 11.00 4.05 -1.88
C SER A 50 11.66 3.10 -2.88
N VAL A 51 12.09 3.62 -4.02
CA VAL A 51 12.82 2.82 -5.03
C VAL A 51 14.09 2.23 -4.42
N ASP A 52 14.87 3.06 -3.72
CA ASP A 52 16.13 2.64 -3.10
C ASP A 52 15.92 1.55 -2.04
N VAL A 53 14.99 1.78 -1.13
CA VAL A 53 14.73 0.84 -0.01
C VAL A 53 14.23 -0.50 -0.53
N VAL A 54 13.28 -0.51 -1.45
CA VAL A 54 12.73 -1.75 -2.02
C VAL A 54 13.81 -2.52 -2.78
N LYS A 55 14.62 -1.84 -3.59
CA LYS A 55 15.71 -2.48 -4.32
C LYS A 55 16.72 -3.10 -3.37
N ARG A 56 17.04 -2.39 -2.29
CA ARG A 56 18.03 -2.82 -1.31
C ARG A 56 17.59 -4.06 -0.54
N TYR A 57 16.32 -4.13 -0.14
CA TYR A 57 15.83 -5.21 0.74
C TYR A 57 15.29 -6.42 0.00
N ILE A 58 14.64 -6.24 -1.14
CA ILE A 58 14.01 -7.36 -1.86
C ILE A 58 14.37 -7.45 -3.34
N ASP A 59 15.29 -6.60 -3.81
CA ASP A 59 15.83 -6.62 -5.18
C ASP A 59 14.73 -6.52 -6.24
N VAL A 60 13.77 -5.63 -6.03
CA VAL A 60 12.71 -5.31 -6.98
C VAL A 60 12.84 -3.85 -7.40
N ASP A 61 12.77 -3.59 -8.71
CA ASP A 61 12.83 -2.23 -9.26
C ASP A 61 11.40 -1.68 -9.48
N ILE A 62 11.05 -0.65 -8.69
CA ILE A 62 9.76 0.04 -8.82
C ILE A 62 9.93 1.47 -9.33
N SER A 63 11.06 1.78 -9.98
CA SER A 63 11.42 3.15 -10.36
C SER A 63 10.51 3.75 -11.44
N SER A 64 9.96 2.94 -12.32
CA SER A 64 9.12 3.44 -13.44
C SER A 64 7.63 3.37 -13.14
N ARG A 65 7.25 2.95 -11.94
CA ARG A 65 5.85 2.76 -11.59
C ARG A 65 5.16 4.11 -11.42
N LYS A 66 4.07 4.32 -12.17
CA LYS A 66 3.24 5.52 -12.04
C LYS A 66 2.21 5.36 -10.94
N ALA A 67 1.94 6.45 -10.22
CA ALA A 67 0.88 6.48 -9.21
C ALA A 67 -0.49 6.29 -9.87
N VAL A 68 -1.36 5.56 -9.19
CA VAL A 68 -2.70 5.20 -9.70
C VAL A 68 -3.76 5.77 -8.75
N GLN A 69 -4.67 6.57 -9.31
CA GLN A 69 -5.82 7.10 -8.57
C GLN A 69 -6.83 5.98 -8.35
N ILE A 70 -7.34 5.86 -7.12
CA ILE A 70 -8.35 4.87 -6.79
C ILE A 70 -9.64 5.10 -7.58
N THR A 71 -10.29 4.03 -8.00
CA THR A 71 -11.57 4.07 -8.72
C THR A 71 -12.53 3.06 -8.11
N HIS A 72 -13.83 3.25 -8.36
CA HIS A 72 -14.86 2.31 -7.96
C HIS A 72 -14.57 0.90 -8.49
N SER A 73 -14.16 0.80 -9.75
CA SER A 73 -13.84 -0.46 -10.40
C SER A 73 -12.73 -1.22 -9.67
N MET A 74 -11.68 -0.52 -9.26
CA MET A 74 -10.56 -1.13 -8.52
C MET A 74 -11.03 -1.70 -7.18
N LEU A 75 -11.90 -0.97 -6.47
CA LEU A 75 -12.46 -1.45 -5.21
C LEU A 75 -13.35 -2.66 -5.43
N ASN A 76 -14.19 -2.63 -6.46
CA ASN A 76 -15.09 -3.73 -6.78
C ASN A 76 -14.31 -5.02 -7.12
N ASP A 77 -13.20 -4.89 -7.85
CA ASP A 77 -12.39 -6.02 -8.30
C ASP A 77 -11.48 -6.58 -7.20
N SER A 78 -11.33 -5.88 -6.09
CA SER A 78 -10.44 -6.30 -5.00
C SER A 78 -11.17 -7.18 -4.01
N SER A 79 -10.51 -8.24 -3.54
CA SER A 79 -11.05 -9.12 -2.49
C SER A 79 -10.88 -8.52 -1.10
N LEU A 80 -9.80 -7.73 -0.91
CA LEU A 80 -9.45 -7.11 0.35
C LEU A 80 -8.77 -5.78 0.07
N ILE A 81 -9.14 -4.74 0.81
CA ILE A 81 -8.59 -3.40 0.64
C ILE A 81 -7.93 -3.00 1.96
N LEU A 82 -6.63 -2.73 1.91
CA LEU A 82 -5.81 -2.44 3.09
C LEU A 82 -5.23 -1.03 3.00
N THR A 83 -5.64 -0.17 3.92
CA THR A 83 -5.17 1.21 3.98
C THR A 83 -4.00 1.36 4.92
N MET A 84 -3.19 2.39 4.71
CA MET A 84 -2.00 2.64 5.54
C MET A 84 -2.35 3.32 6.86
N THR A 85 -3.48 4.03 6.93
CA THR A 85 -3.92 4.74 8.14
C THR A 85 -5.42 4.60 8.34
N GLN A 86 -5.86 4.84 9.59
CA GLN A 86 -7.28 4.89 9.92
C GLN A 86 -7.99 6.03 9.16
N TYR A 87 -7.32 7.17 9.00
CA TYR A 87 -7.87 8.30 8.26
C TYR A 87 -8.25 7.93 6.82
N ILE A 88 -7.34 7.21 6.12
CA ILE A 88 -7.58 6.77 4.75
C ILE A 88 -8.73 5.75 4.71
N LYS A 89 -8.78 4.84 5.67
CA LYS A 89 -9.89 3.88 5.78
C LYS A 89 -11.22 4.61 5.94
N ASP A 90 -11.29 5.61 6.81
CA ASP A 90 -12.51 6.36 7.05
C ASP A 90 -12.94 7.12 5.81
N MET A 91 -12.00 7.74 5.09
CA MET A 91 -12.31 8.44 3.84
C MET A 91 -12.86 7.50 2.77
N LEU A 92 -12.24 6.34 2.60
CA LEU A 92 -12.71 5.34 1.62
C LEU A 92 -14.08 4.80 2.00
N THR A 93 -14.29 4.48 3.27
CA THR A 93 -15.55 3.96 3.76
C THR A 93 -16.68 4.96 3.54
N ASP A 94 -16.42 6.24 3.81
CA ASP A 94 -17.42 7.29 3.62
C ASP A 94 -17.76 7.52 2.14
N SER A 95 -16.76 7.45 1.27
CA SER A 95 -16.94 7.69 -0.16
C SER A 95 -17.47 6.48 -0.92
N PHE A 96 -17.19 5.26 -0.42
CA PHE A 96 -17.52 4.00 -1.07
C PHE A 96 -18.14 3.02 -0.08
N GLN A 97 -19.29 3.38 0.47
CA GLN A 97 -19.96 2.60 1.54
C GLN A 97 -20.28 1.17 1.15
N ASP A 98 -20.48 0.90 -0.15
CA ASP A 98 -20.77 -0.44 -0.64
C ASP A 98 -19.63 -1.43 -0.35
N PHE A 99 -18.42 -0.94 -0.15
CA PHE A 99 -17.23 -1.78 0.05
C PHE A 99 -16.71 -1.80 1.48
N LYS A 100 -17.43 -1.20 2.42
CA LYS A 100 -16.96 -1.06 3.82
C LYS A 100 -16.58 -2.39 4.47
N ASN A 101 -17.22 -3.48 4.06
CA ASN A 101 -17.01 -4.81 4.67
C ASN A 101 -15.69 -5.46 4.25
N LYS A 102 -14.98 -4.88 3.28
CA LYS A 102 -13.67 -5.39 2.86
C LYS A 102 -12.55 -4.34 2.96
N ILE A 103 -12.81 -3.21 3.62
CA ILE A 103 -11.83 -2.15 3.85
C ILE A 103 -11.35 -2.22 5.29
N TYR A 104 -10.04 -2.40 5.47
CA TYR A 104 -9.37 -2.47 6.77
C TYR A 104 -8.08 -1.66 6.70
N THR A 105 -7.53 -1.28 7.84
CA THR A 105 -6.13 -0.83 7.84
C THR A 105 -5.21 -2.05 7.80
N LEU A 106 -4.03 -1.89 7.21
CA LEU A 106 -3.03 -2.98 7.20
C LEU A 106 -2.70 -3.42 8.63
N ARG A 107 -2.54 -2.46 9.53
CA ARG A 107 -2.18 -2.73 10.92
C ARG A 107 -3.28 -3.50 11.66
N GLU A 108 -4.56 -3.14 11.48
CA GLU A 108 -5.64 -3.85 12.19
C GLU A 108 -5.79 -5.29 11.70
N ILE A 109 -5.66 -5.54 10.39
CA ILE A 109 -5.76 -6.91 9.86
C ILE A 109 -4.58 -7.77 10.32
N ALA A 110 -3.44 -7.15 10.59
CA ALA A 110 -2.25 -7.81 11.14
C ALA A 110 -2.32 -7.96 12.66
N SER A 111 -3.42 -7.54 13.30
CA SER A 111 -3.60 -7.51 14.75
C SER A 111 -2.60 -6.60 15.48
N LEU A 112 -2.22 -5.52 14.84
CA LEU A 112 -1.30 -4.51 15.37
C LEU A 112 -2.05 -3.18 15.53
N LYS A 113 -1.55 -2.33 16.42
CA LYS A 113 -2.13 -1.01 16.67
C LYS A 113 -1.41 0.08 15.89
N GLY A 114 -2.12 1.19 15.68
CA GLY A 114 -1.57 2.40 15.06
C GLY A 114 -1.58 2.39 13.55
N ASP A 115 -0.89 3.35 12.98
CA ASP A 115 -0.86 3.60 11.53
C ASP A 115 0.55 3.41 10.99
N ILE A 116 0.65 3.25 9.66
CA ILE A 116 1.92 3.37 8.95
C ILE A 116 2.11 4.86 8.64
N ALA A 117 3.05 5.51 9.32
CA ALA A 117 3.30 6.93 9.15
C ALA A 117 3.81 7.26 7.73
N ASP A 118 3.46 8.46 7.23
CA ASP A 118 3.88 8.90 5.90
C ASP A 118 5.34 9.38 5.95
N PRO A 119 6.26 8.72 5.20
CA PRO A 119 7.67 9.12 5.18
C PRO A 119 7.97 10.24 4.19
N PHE A 120 7.00 10.70 3.43
CA PHE A 120 7.20 11.70 2.36
C PHE A 120 7.91 12.95 2.90
N GLY A 121 8.95 13.37 2.18
CA GLY A 121 9.74 14.54 2.58
C GLY A 121 10.72 14.29 3.74
N ARG A 122 10.80 13.05 4.24
CA ARG A 122 11.69 12.67 5.33
C ARG A 122 12.94 12.01 4.80
N SER A 123 13.87 11.68 5.70
CA SER A 123 15.15 11.05 5.33
C SER A 123 14.98 9.60 4.90
N ILE A 124 16.01 9.05 4.27
CA ILE A 124 16.05 7.64 3.88
C ILE A 124 15.89 6.72 5.10
N ASP A 125 16.38 7.10 6.26
CA ASP A 125 16.26 6.32 7.49
C ASP A 125 14.79 6.16 7.90
N VAL A 126 13.98 7.20 7.70
CA VAL A 126 12.53 7.15 7.97
C VAL A 126 11.83 6.23 6.98
N TYR A 127 12.23 6.27 5.69
CA TYR A 127 11.71 5.33 4.69
C TYR A 127 12.06 3.89 5.03
N GLU A 128 13.26 3.64 5.54
CA GLU A 128 13.67 2.31 5.98
C GLU A 128 12.79 1.79 7.13
N LEU A 129 12.55 2.64 8.13
CA LEU A 129 11.66 2.28 9.24
C LEU A 129 10.24 2.00 8.76
N THR A 130 9.74 2.82 7.84
CA THR A 130 8.42 2.63 7.24
C THR A 130 8.36 1.31 6.47
N TYR A 131 9.39 1.01 5.68
CA TYR A 131 9.49 -0.26 4.96
C TYR A 131 9.42 -1.44 5.92
N LYS A 132 10.21 -1.42 6.99
CA LYS A 132 10.25 -2.51 7.98
C LYS A 132 8.92 -2.68 8.68
N GLN A 133 8.23 -1.59 8.97
CA GLN A 133 6.91 -1.62 9.59
C GLN A 133 5.86 -2.26 8.65
N ILE A 134 5.91 -1.92 7.37
CA ILE A 134 5.01 -2.51 6.36
C ILE A 134 5.33 -4.00 6.20
N GLU A 135 6.59 -4.36 6.07
CA GLU A 135 7.01 -5.76 5.92
C GLU A 135 6.56 -6.61 7.10
N ALA A 136 6.79 -6.13 8.31
CA ALA A 136 6.37 -6.84 9.53
C ALA A 136 4.85 -7.05 9.56
N SER A 137 4.09 -6.04 9.13
CA SER A 137 2.63 -6.14 9.07
C SER A 137 2.17 -7.17 8.02
N ILE A 138 2.80 -7.15 6.84
CA ILE A 138 2.47 -8.09 5.76
C ILE A 138 2.80 -9.54 6.15
N LEU A 139 3.89 -9.76 6.85
CA LEU A 139 4.28 -11.09 7.29
C LEU A 139 3.29 -11.72 8.28
N LEU A 140 2.45 -10.90 8.92
CA LEU A 140 1.43 -11.37 9.86
C LEU A 140 0.06 -11.62 9.21
N LEU A 141 -0.06 -11.37 7.92
CA LEU A 141 -1.33 -11.58 7.20
C LEU A 141 -1.69 -13.06 7.03
#